data_38919ec2c1839773f2d90474457f3671
#
_entry.id   38919ec2c1839773f2d90474457f3671
#
_cell.length_a   1.000
_cell.length_b   1.000
_cell.length_c   1.000
_cell.angle_alpha   90.00
_cell.angle_beta   90.00
_cell.angle_gamma   90.00
#
_symmetry.space_group_name_H-M   'P 1'
#
loop_
_entity.id
_entity.type
_entity.pdbx_description
1 polymer ?
#
loop_
_entity_poly.entity_id
_entity_poly.type
_entity_poly.pdbx_seq_one_letter_code
_entity_poly.pdbx_strand_id
1 'polypeptide(L)'
;MSTQIEINKDLIKYLQNLGYRKDTVVDKLEKETKALGNVAQMQIAKEQGQFLEIIVKTSKAQSCLEIGRFTGLSTLYMARGLPSDGRIVTVDNSEEFLPLAQKYWDEDGQTSKIESIIGAGTDVMQSLIDRQHTFDLIFIDADKNNYPNYYELSLSLVPSNGIIIIDNMLWHGDVADTKKTDSQTNTIRDLNLKINQDDRVDFSLLPLSDGLSFVRKK
;
A
#
# COMPACT_ATOMS: atom_id res chain seq x y z
N MET A 1 29.13 -9.47 8.57
CA MET A 1 28.08 -8.55 9.07
C MET A 1 27.58 -7.73 7.90
N SER A 2 26.30 -7.76 7.62
CA SER A 2 25.72 -6.88 6.60
C SER A 2 25.65 -5.46 7.18
N THR A 3 26.27 -4.49 6.52
CA THR A 3 26.25 -3.10 6.95
C THR A 3 25.06 -2.42 6.29
N GLN A 4 24.04 -2.06 7.06
CA GLN A 4 22.94 -1.22 6.60
C GLN A 4 23.50 0.18 6.38
N ILE A 5 23.25 0.77 5.21
CA ILE A 5 23.62 2.17 4.96
C ILE A 5 22.59 3.10 5.60
N GLU A 6 23.07 4.21 6.16
CA GLU A 6 22.20 5.29 6.65
C GLU A 6 21.67 6.08 5.44
N ILE A 7 20.35 6.21 5.35
CA ILE A 7 19.71 6.99 4.28
C ILE A 7 19.64 8.46 4.68
N ASN A 8 20.66 9.21 4.24
CA ASN A 8 20.76 10.64 4.46
C ASN A 8 20.16 11.45 3.29
N LYS A 9 20.13 12.79 3.43
CA LYS A 9 19.53 13.69 2.43
C LYS A 9 20.18 13.58 1.04
N ASP A 10 21.49 13.36 0.96
CA ASP A 10 22.21 13.26 -0.30
C ASP A 10 21.86 11.95 -1.02
N LEU A 11 21.76 10.86 -0.27
CA LEU A 11 21.33 9.57 -0.82
C LEU A 11 19.85 9.61 -1.26
N ILE A 12 18.97 10.26 -0.51
CA ILE A 12 17.57 10.49 -0.94
C ILE A 12 17.56 11.25 -2.26
N LYS A 13 18.33 12.34 -2.39
CA LYS A 13 18.42 13.12 -3.64
C LYS A 13 18.98 12.28 -4.80
N TYR A 14 19.95 11.43 -4.56
CA TYR A 14 20.49 10.51 -5.55
C TYR A 14 19.41 9.53 -6.03
N LEU A 15 18.67 8.91 -5.10
CA LEU A 15 17.54 8.01 -5.41
C LEU A 15 16.45 8.74 -6.21
N GLN A 16 16.09 9.97 -5.83
CA GLN A 16 15.12 10.77 -6.56
C GLN A 16 15.57 11.11 -7.98
N ASN A 17 16.85 11.29 -8.23
CA ASN A 17 17.39 11.61 -9.55
C ASN A 17 17.56 10.38 -10.46
N LEU A 18 17.85 9.21 -9.91
CA LEU A 18 18.20 8.01 -10.69
C LEU A 18 17.26 6.83 -10.46
N GLY A 19 16.52 6.80 -9.35
CA GLY A 19 15.58 5.74 -9.02
C GLY A 19 14.26 5.82 -9.81
N TYR A 20 13.96 6.97 -10.41
CA TYR A 20 12.71 7.18 -11.13
C TYR A 20 12.93 7.45 -12.60
N ARG A 21 12.03 6.93 -13.41
CA ARG A 21 11.88 7.41 -14.81
C ARG A 21 10.92 8.59 -14.83
N LYS A 22 11.12 9.48 -15.80
CA LYS A 22 10.18 10.60 -16.00
C LYS A 22 8.80 10.05 -16.31
N ASP A 23 7.81 10.50 -15.55
CA ASP A 23 6.42 10.08 -15.66
C ASP A 23 5.50 11.30 -15.50
N THR A 24 4.97 11.75 -16.62
CA THR A 24 4.20 13.00 -16.67
C THR A 24 2.87 12.92 -15.92
N VAL A 25 2.23 11.76 -15.88
CA VAL A 25 0.95 11.56 -15.18
C VAL A 25 1.20 11.56 -13.67
N VAL A 26 2.19 10.79 -13.22
CA VAL A 26 2.59 10.74 -11.79
C VAL A 26 3.06 12.12 -11.32
N ASP A 27 3.89 12.83 -12.10
CA ASP A 27 4.39 14.15 -11.74
C ASP A 27 3.25 15.17 -11.56
N LYS A 28 2.21 15.11 -12.41
CA LYS A 28 1.02 15.95 -12.29
C LYS A 28 0.18 15.59 -11.07
N LEU A 29 -0.09 14.30 -10.84
CA LEU A 29 -0.83 13.82 -9.66
C LEU A 29 -0.15 14.24 -8.37
N GLU A 30 1.18 14.04 -8.25
CA GLU A 30 1.92 14.49 -7.07
C GLU A 30 1.87 16.00 -6.88
N LYS A 31 1.97 16.76 -7.96
CA LYS A 31 1.88 18.23 -7.90
C LYS A 31 0.52 18.69 -7.38
N GLU A 32 -0.57 18.12 -7.88
CA GLU A 32 -1.93 18.45 -7.40
C GLU A 32 -2.15 17.95 -5.98
N THR A 33 -1.67 16.77 -5.62
CA THR A 33 -1.74 16.27 -4.23
C THR A 33 -0.97 17.20 -3.28
N LYS A 34 0.22 17.66 -3.65
CA LYS A 34 0.99 18.63 -2.83
C LYS A 34 0.23 19.93 -2.60
N ALA A 35 -0.60 20.36 -3.53
CA ALA A 35 -1.42 21.56 -3.38
C ALA A 35 -2.56 21.41 -2.35
N LEU A 36 -2.89 20.20 -1.92
CA LEU A 36 -3.86 19.92 -0.85
C LEU A 36 -3.33 20.28 0.57
N GLY A 37 -2.05 20.68 0.69
CA GLY A 37 -1.47 21.09 1.96
C GLY A 37 -1.10 19.89 2.87
N ASN A 38 -1.41 19.98 4.16
CA ASN A 38 -0.94 19.00 5.15
C ASN A 38 -1.38 17.56 4.89
N VAL A 39 -2.52 17.35 4.24
CA VAL A 39 -3.00 15.99 3.94
C VAL A 39 -2.15 15.29 2.87
N ALA A 40 -1.36 16.04 2.08
CA ALA A 40 -0.49 15.48 1.05
C ALA A 40 0.53 14.47 1.58
N GLN A 41 0.87 14.52 2.87
CA GLN A 41 1.76 13.55 3.52
C GLN A 41 1.19 12.11 3.56
N MET A 42 -0.11 11.93 3.31
CA MET A 42 -0.73 10.61 3.21
C MET A 42 -0.41 9.89 1.89
N GLN A 43 0.15 10.59 0.89
CA GLN A 43 0.49 9.97 -0.38
C GLN A 43 1.74 9.11 -0.22
N ILE A 44 1.70 7.90 -0.77
CA ILE A 44 2.88 7.02 -0.83
C ILE A 44 4.05 7.70 -1.58
N ALA A 45 5.26 7.27 -1.28
CA ALA A 45 6.43 7.70 -2.04
C ALA A 45 6.49 7.04 -3.44
N LYS A 46 7.15 7.69 -4.41
CA LYS A 46 7.30 7.14 -5.78
C LYS A 46 7.97 5.78 -5.81
N GLU A 47 9.00 5.59 -4.98
CA GLU A 47 9.71 4.31 -4.88
C GLU A 47 8.80 3.19 -4.41
N GLN A 48 7.87 3.47 -3.50
CA GLN A 48 6.85 2.50 -3.08
C GLN A 48 5.91 2.17 -4.24
N GLY A 49 5.44 3.18 -4.98
CA GLY A 49 4.59 2.98 -6.14
C GLY A 49 5.26 2.11 -7.20
N GLN A 50 6.52 2.41 -7.55
CA GLN A 50 7.29 1.59 -8.50
C GLN A 50 7.50 0.16 -7.99
N PHE A 51 7.77 0.01 -6.70
CA PHE A 51 7.89 -1.30 -6.08
C PHE A 51 6.58 -2.09 -6.21
N LEU A 52 5.43 -1.48 -5.91
CA LEU A 52 4.11 -2.10 -6.05
C LEU A 52 3.85 -2.54 -7.50
N GLU A 53 4.13 -1.69 -8.49
CA GLU A 53 3.98 -2.03 -9.91
C GLU A 53 4.85 -3.24 -10.29
N ILE A 54 6.12 -3.25 -9.87
CA ILE A 54 7.05 -4.35 -10.17
C ILE A 54 6.59 -5.64 -9.49
N ILE A 55 6.13 -5.60 -8.25
CA ILE A 55 5.65 -6.78 -7.53
C ILE A 55 4.39 -7.34 -8.17
N VAL A 56 3.41 -6.50 -8.54
CA VAL A 56 2.21 -6.94 -9.28
C VAL A 56 2.60 -7.68 -10.56
N LYS A 57 3.54 -7.12 -11.35
CA LYS A 57 4.05 -7.77 -12.58
C LYS A 57 4.77 -9.08 -12.29
N THR A 58 5.66 -9.09 -11.28
CA THR A 58 6.52 -10.24 -10.98
C THR A 58 5.72 -11.40 -10.41
N SER A 59 4.73 -11.11 -9.55
CA SER A 59 3.82 -12.12 -9.00
C SER A 59 2.80 -12.62 -10.01
N LYS A 60 2.68 -11.95 -11.17
CA LYS A 60 1.66 -12.23 -12.19
C LYS A 60 0.23 -12.08 -11.63
N ALA A 61 0.04 -11.16 -10.69
CA ALA A 61 -1.26 -10.90 -10.11
C ALA A 61 -2.27 -10.49 -11.19
N GLN A 62 -3.46 -11.06 -11.10
CA GLN A 62 -4.62 -10.74 -11.95
C GLN A 62 -5.60 -9.85 -11.19
N SER A 63 -5.56 -9.91 -9.85
CA SER A 63 -6.49 -9.21 -8.99
C SER A 63 -5.77 -8.60 -7.78
N CYS A 64 -6.04 -7.31 -7.53
CA CYS A 64 -5.51 -6.59 -6.37
C CYS A 64 -6.68 -6.01 -5.54
N LEU A 65 -6.45 -5.91 -4.23
CA LEU A 65 -7.30 -5.15 -3.31
C LEU A 65 -6.43 -4.10 -2.62
N GLU A 66 -6.92 -2.88 -2.52
CA GLU A 66 -6.29 -1.79 -1.79
C GLU A 66 -7.22 -1.27 -0.70
N ILE A 67 -6.69 -1.10 0.51
CA ILE A 67 -7.38 -0.48 1.63
C ILE A 67 -6.65 0.83 1.97
N GLY A 68 -7.30 1.96 1.65
CA GLY A 68 -6.72 3.31 1.67
C GLY A 68 -6.29 3.76 0.28
N ARG A 69 -7.14 4.55 -0.37
CA ARG A 69 -6.93 5.06 -1.74
C ARG A 69 -6.27 6.43 -1.77
N PHE A 70 -6.73 7.33 -0.90
CA PHE A 70 -6.40 8.75 -0.90
C PHE A 70 -6.54 9.36 -2.32
N THR A 71 -5.45 9.91 -2.91
CA THR A 71 -5.44 10.49 -4.27
C THR A 71 -5.13 9.48 -5.37
N GLY A 72 -5.05 8.16 -5.04
CA GLY A 72 -5.01 7.07 -5.99
C GLY A 72 -3.67 6.81 -6.66
N LEU A 73 -2.54 7.24 -6.09
CA LEU A 73 -1.21 7.00 -6.66
C LEU A 73 -0.81 5.53 -6.58
N SER A 74 -1.00 4.87 -5.43
CA SER A 74 -0.76 3.44 -5.24
C SER A 74 -1.66 2.60 -6.15
N THR A 75 -2.94 2.97 -6.22
CA THR A 75 -3.91 2.35 -7.14
C THR A 75 -3.42 2.41 -8.59
N LEU A 76 -2.94 3.58 -9.04
CA LEU A 76 -2.42 3.78 -10.39
C LEU A 76 -1.25 2.86 -10.70
N TYR A 77 -0.26 2.79 -9.81
CA TYR A 77 0.90 1.92 -9.99
C TYR A 77 0.53 0.43 -10.01
N MET A 78 -0.37 0.00 -9.11
CA MET A 78 -0.84 -1.39 -9.15
C MET A 78 -1.65 -1.70 -10.41
N ALA A 79 -2.51 -0.79 -10.87
CA ALA A 79 -3.25 -0.95 -12.12
C ALA A 79 -2.34 -1.06 -13.36
N ARG A 80 -1.23 -0.31 -13.40
CA ARG A 80 -0.18 -0.44 -14.43
C ARG A 80 0.54 -1.77 -14.36
N GLY A 81 0.66 -2.33 -13.16
CA GLY A 81 1.25 -3.66 -12.93
C GLY A 81 0.39 -4.80 -13.44
N LEU A 82 -0.92 -4.65 -13.40
CA LEU A 82 -1.89 -5.64 -13.82
C LEU A 82 -1.94 -5.85 -15.34
N PRO A 83 -2.23 -7.06 -15.83
CA PRO A 83 -2.49 -7.32 -17.25
C PRO A 83 -3.74 -6.55 -17.73
N SER A 84 -4.02 -6.60 -19.03
CA SER A 84 -5.12 -5.85 -19.66
C SER A 84 -6.50 -6.25 -19.15
N ASP A 85 -6.67 -7.48 -18.74
CA ASP A 85 -7.89 -8.08 -18.17
C ASP A 85 -7.85 -8.18 -16.62
N GLY A 86 -6.76 -7.71 -16.01
CA GLY A 86 -6.63 -7.64 -14.56
C GLY A 86 -7.50 -6.54 -13.95
N ARG A 87 -7.74 -6.64 -12.65
CA ARG A 87 -8.59 -5.69 -11.91
C ARG A 87 -8.01 -5.34 -10.54
N ILE A 88 -8.28 -4.14 -10.10
CA ILE A 88 -8.02 -3.69 -8.74
C ILE A 88 -9.31 -3.13 -8.14
N VAL A 89 -9.63 -3.58 -6.93
CA VAL A 89 -10.64 -2.96 -6.07
C VAL A 89 -9.90 -2.07 -5.09
N THR A 90 -10.25 -0.78 -5.04
CA THR A 90 -9.69 0.16 -4.06
C THR A 90 -10.79 0.68 -3.14
N VAL A 91 -10.52 0.66 -1.83
CA VAL A 91 -11.47 1.01 -0.78
C VAL A 91 -10.99 2.23 -0.01
N ASP A 92 -11.86 3.20 0.19
CA ASP A 92 -11.61 4.36 1.03
C ASP A 92 -12.89 4.75 1.80
N ASN A 93 -12.76 5.30 2.98
CA ASN A 93 -13.90 5.77 3.76
C ASN A 93 -14.41 7.16 3.33
N SER A 94 -13.70 7.84 2.43
CA SER A 94 -14.04 9.16 1.90
C SER A 94 -14.05 9.16 0.38
N GLU A 95 -15.02 9.86 -0.21
CA GLU A 95 -15.06 10.17 -1.64
C GLU A 95 -14.32 11.46 -2.01
N GLU A 96 -13.85 12.23 -1.01
CA GLU A 96 -13.30 13.58 -1.19
C GLU A 96 -12.23 13.66 -2.29
N PHE A 97 -11.30 12.70 -2.29
CA PHE A 97 -10.17 12.70 -3.25
C PHE A 97 -10.42 11.80 -4.47
N LEU A 98 -11.57 11.13 -4.56
CA LEU A 98 -11.89 10.27 -5.70
C LEU A 98 -11.89 11.02 -7.04
N PRO A 99 -12.41 12.25 -7.17
CA PRO A 99 -12.36 12.98 -8.44
C PRO A 99 -10.93 13.24 -8.94
N LEU A 100 -9.99 13.49 -8.00
CA LEU A 100 -8.58 13.68 -8.33
C LEU A 100 -7.94 12.36 -8.79
N ALA A 101 -8.19 11.28 -8.08
CA ALA A 101 -7.72 9.94 -8.45
C ALA A 101 -8.25 9.54 -9.84
N GLN A 102 -9.56 9.67 -10.08
CA GLN A 102 -10.22 9.32 -11.34
C GLN A 102 -9.62 10.09 -12.52
N LYS A 103 -9.38 11.40 -12.37
CA LYS A 103 -8.76 12.24 -13.41
C LYS A 103 -7.44 11.63 -13.92
N TYR A 104 -6.59 11.17 -13.01
CA TYR A 104 -5.27 10.63 -13.38
C TYR A 104 -5.30 9.17 -13.81
N TRP A 105 -6.26 8.37 -13.32
CA TRP A 105 -6.52 7.04 -13.85
C TRP A 105 -7.03 7.09 -15.30
N ASP A 106 -7.89 8.08 -15.60
CA ASP A 106 -8.38 8.33 -16.97
C ASP A 106 -7.25 8.80 -17.90
N GLU A 107 -6.44 9.77 -17.43
CA GLU A 107 -5.30 10.29 -18.20
C GLU A 107 -4.28 9.20 -18.53
N ASP A 108 -4.10 8.23 -17.62
CA ASP A 108 -3.19 7.08 -17.79
C ASP A 108 -3.84 5.89 -18.52
N GLY A 109 -5.13 5.93 -18.77
CA GLY A 109 -5.87 4.86 -19.43
C GLY A 109 -6.07 3.59 -18.59
N GLN A 110 -6.00 3.68 -17.24
CA GLN A 110 -6.14 2.52 -16.34
C GLN A 110 -7.53 2.35 -15.76
N THR A 111 -8.43 3.30 -15.94
CA THR A 111 -9.77 3.33 -15.31
C THR A 111 -10.55 2.03 -15.51
N SER A 112 -10.44 1.39 -16.66
CA SER A 112 -11.17 0.14 -16.94
C SER A 112 -10.78 -1.03 -16.03
N LYS A 113 -9.63 -0.96 -15.35
CA LYS A 113 -9.17 -1.98 -14.40
C LYS A 113 -9.54 -1.66 -12.95
N ILE A 114 -10.01 -0.45 -12.65
CA ILE A 114 -10.15 0.09 -11.30
C ILE A 114 -11.61 0.17 -10.89
N GLU A 115 -11.96 -0.51 -9.82
CA GLU A 115 -13.23 -0.39 -9.12
C GLU A 115 -12.99 0.32 -7.79
N SER A 116 -13.66 1.47 -7.56
CA SER A 116 -13.54 2.22 -6.31
C SER A 116 -14.80 2.05 -5.46
N ILE A 117 -14.61 1.61 -4.21
CA ILE A 117 -15.68 1.42 -3.23
C ILE A 117 -15.48 2.44 -2.09
N ILE A 118 -16.54 3.16 -1.74
CA ILE A 118 -16.59 4.04 -0.57
C ILE A 118 -17.21 3.29 0.59
N GLY A 119 -16.47 3.16 1.69
CA GLY A 119 -16.95 2.46 2.90
C GLY A 119 -15.83 2.19 3.91
N ALA A 120 -16.22 1.72 5.08
CA ALA A 120 -15.25 1.26 6.08
C ALA A 120 -14.51 0.02 5.57
N GLY A 121 -13.19 0.04 5.61
CA GLY A 121 -12.37 -1.03 5.03
C GLY A 121 -12.71 -2.41 5.60
N THR A 122 -12.92 -2.53 6.91
CA THR A 122 -13.31 -3.79 7.57
C THR A 122 -14.64 -4.35 7.04
N ASP A 123 -15.64 -3.49 6.87
CA ASP A 123 -16.97 -3.90 6.42
C ASP A 123 -16.96 -4.34 4.95
N VAL A 124 -16.22 -3.58 4.12
CA VAL A 124 -16.05 -3.94 2.70
C VAL A 124 -15.29 -5.26 2.58
N MET A 125 -14.18 -5.44 3.31
CA MET A 125 -13.42 -6.70 3.29
C MET A 125 -14.28 -7.89 3.76
N GLN A 126 -15.08 -7.73 4.82
CA GLN A 126 -16.00 -8.78 5.27
C GLN A 126 -17.04 -9.11 4.19
N SER A 127 -17.63 -8.09 3.54
CA SER A 127 -18.58 -8.31 2.43
C SER A 127 -17.92 -9.05 1.24
N LEU A 128 -16.64 -8.77 0.95
CA LEU A 128 -15.89 -9.48 -0.09
C LEU A 128 -15.66 -10.95 0.28
N ILE A 129 -15.36 -11.24 1.56
CA ILE A 129 -15.24 -12.61 2.08
C ILE A 129 -16.58 -13.36 1.95
N ASP A 130 -17.68 -12.75 2.38
CA ASP A 130 -19.02 -13.36 2.33
C ASP A 130 -19.44 -13.70 0.89
N ARG A 131 -18.95 -12.93 -0.09
CA ARG A 131 -19.15 -13.17 -1.53
C ARG A 131 -18.08 -14.08 -2.14
N GLN A 132 -17.18 -14.64 -1.33
CA GLN A 132 -16.12 -15.56 -1.76
C GLN A 132 -15.13 -14.95 -2.79
N HIS A 133 -14.90 -13.63 -2.74
CA HIS A 133 -13.86 -13.01 -3.52
C HIS A 133 -12.47 -13.40 -3.03
N THR A 134 -11.51 -13.46 -3.95
CA THR A 134 -10.09 -13.65 -3.66
C THR A 134 -9.26 -12.67 -4.47
N PHE A 135 -8.10 -12.31 -3.91
CA PHE A 135 -7.15 -11.38 -4.53
C PHE A 135 -5.74 -11.96 -4.47
N ASP A 136 -4.97 -11.79 -5.54
CA ASP A 136 -3.59 -12.27 -5.60
C ASP A 136 -2.66 -11.41 -4.76
N LEU A 137 -2.98 -10.10 -4.66
CA LEU A 137 -2.23 -9.12 -3.87
C LEU A 137 -3.18 -8.16 -3.15
N ILE A 138 -2.92 -7.93 -1.86
CA ILE A 138 -3.61 -6.92 -1.04
C ILE A 138 -2.59 -5.89 -0.55
N PHE A 139 -2.90 -4.60 -0.73
CA PHE A 139 -2.14 -3.48 -0.19
C PHE A 139 -2.95 -2.74 0.88
N ILE A 140 -2.35 -2.50 2.05
CA ILE A 140 -2.99 -1.87 3.21
C ILE A 140 -2.22 -0.59 3.55
N ASP A 141 -2.89 0.55 3.38
CA ASP A 141 -2.41 1.88 3.79
C ASP A 141 -3.59 2.75 4.24
N ALA A 142 -4.21 2.36 5.33
CA ALA A 142 -5.41 2.99 5.88
C ALA A 142 -5.21 3.43 7.33
N ASP A 143 -6.29 3.51 8.11
CA ASP A 143 -6.25 3.85 9.53
C ASP A 143 -5.55 2.77 10.36
N LYS A 144 -4.52 3.19 11.08
CA LYS A 144 -3.57 2.28 11.75
C LYS A 144 -4.21 1.46 12.87
N ASN A 145 -5.26 1.99 13.52
CA ASN A 145 -5.97 1.26 14.57
C ASN A 145 -6.64 -0.03 14.09
N ASN A 146 -7.00 -0.11 12.82
CA ASN A 146 -7.62 -1.29 12.22
C ASN A 146 -6.62 -2.23 11.51
N TYR A 147 -5.34 -1.95 11.50
CA TYR A 147 -4.33 -2.78 10.85
C TYR A 147 -4.35 -4.26 11.26
N PRO A 148 -4.51 -4.61 12.57
CA PRO A 148 -4.65 -6.02 12.97
C PRO A 148 -5.87 -6.72 12.35
N ASN A 149 -6.98 -5.99 12.20
CA ASN A 149 -8.19 -6.50 11.56
C ASN A 149 -7.99 -6.66 10.05
N TYR A 150 -7.41 -5.66 9.39
CA TYR A 150 -7.09 -5.73 7.97
C TYR A 150 -6.17 -6.91 7.65
N TYR A 151 -5.16 -7.17 8.49
CA TYR A 151 -4.27 -8.30 8.33
C TYR A 151 -5.02 -9.64 8.37
N GLU A 152 -5.87 -9.89 9.37
CA GLU A 152 -6.64 -11.13 9.47
C GLU A 152 -7.65 -11.30 8.33
N LEU A 153 -8.37 -10.24 7.97
CA LEU A 153 -9.29 -10.27 6.84
C LEU A 153 -8.55 -10.53 5.52
N SER A 154 -7.35 -9.96 5.37
CA SER A 154 -6.52 -10.21 4.18
C SER A 154 -6.11 -11.66 4.04
N LEU A 155 -5.77 -12.34 5.14
CA LEU A 155 -5.47 -13.77 5.12
C LEU A 155 -6.66 -14.63 4.65
N SER A 156 -7.89 -14.16 4.86
CA SER A 156 -9.09 -14.83 4.34
C SER A 156 -9.35 -14.52 2.85
N LEU A 157 -8.85 -13.38 2.36
CA LEU A 157 -9.06 -12.90 1.00
C LEU A 157 -7.94 -13.28 0.02
N VAL A 158 -6.75 -13.69 0.51
CA VAL A 158 -5.66 -14.16 -0.37
C VAL A 158 -5.61 -15.69 -0.42
N PRO A 159 -5.37 -16.30 -1.59
CA PRO A 159 -5.11 -17.74 -1.71
C PRO A 159 -3.73 -18.11 -1.13
N SER A 160 -3.40 -19.40 -1.05
CA SER A 160 -2.01 -19.82 -0.84
C SER A 160 -1.09 -19.20 -1.88
N ASN A 161 0.06 -18.69 -1.46
CA ASN A 161 1.01 -17.88 -2.20
C ASN A 161 0.55 -16.44 -2.53
N GLY A 162 -0.64 -16.03 -2.11
CA GLY A 162 -1.10 -14.65 -2.22
C GLY A 162 -0.27 -13.71 -1.35
N ILE A 163 -0.18 -12.47 -1.77
CA ILE A 163 0.70 -11.44 -1.18
C ILE A 163 -0.12 -10.40 -0.42
N ILE A 164 0.37 -10.02 0.76
CA ILE A 164 -0.16 -8.90 1.54
C ILE A 164 1.00 -7.94 1.78
N ILE A 165 0.81 -6.67 1.44
CA ILE A 165 1.79 -5.60 1.68
C ILE A 165 1.13 -4.58 2.61
N ILE A 166 1.81 -4.23 3.71
CA ILE A 166 1.29 -3.30 4.72
C ILE A 166 2.27 -2.14 4.85
N ASP A 167 1.79 -0.92 4.66
CA ASP A 167 2.61 0.29 4.74
C ASP A 167 2.75 0.83 6.17
N ASN A 168 3.72 1.73 6.38
CA ASN A 168 4.04 2.44 7.62
C ASN A 168 4.38 1.52 8.80
N MET A 169 4.99 0.38 8.55
CA MET A 169 5.29 -0.60 9.60
C MET A 169 6.52 -0.25 10.43
N LEU A 170 7.26 0.82 10.08
CA LEU A 170 8.30 1.43 10.92
C LEU A 170 7.83 2.69 11.64
N TRP A 171 6.73 3.29 11.21
CA TRP A 171 6.04 4.39 11.88
C TRP A 171 6.99 5.51 12.33
N HIS A 172 7.68 6.14 11.36
CA HIS A 172 8.68 7.19 11.59
C HIS A 172 9.85 6.78 12.51
N GLY A 173 10.03 5.47 12.74
CA GLY A 173 10.99 4.93 13.70
C GLY A 173 10.44 4.78 15.12
N ASP A 174 9.24 5.27 15.41
CA ASP A 174 8.63 5.27 16.74
C ASP A 174 8.41 3.84 17.29
N VAL A 175 8.26 2.84 16.41
CA VAL A 175 8.18 1.43 16.83
C VAL A 175 9.41 0.93 17.59
N ALA A 176 10.58 1.53 17.35
CA ALA A 176 11.84 1.17 18.01
C ALA A 176 12.09 1.99 19.30
N ASP A 177 11.37 3.08 19.53
CA ASP A 177 11.51 3.92 20.73
C ASP A 177 10.52 3.47 21.82
N THR A 178 11.04 2.85 22.88
CA THR A 178 10.22 2.35 24.01
C THR A 178 9.48 3.45 24.79
N LYS A 179 9.84 4.73 24.59
CA LYS A 179 9.17 5.87 25.21
C LYS A 179 7.91 6.29 24.46
N LYS A 180 7.76 5.84 23.22
CA LYS A 180 6.58 6.09 22.39
C LYS A 180 5.52 5.04 22.70
N THR A 181 4.41 5.46 23.31
CA THR A 181 3.35 4.58 23.83
C THR A 181 1.96 4.99 23.39
N ASP A 182 1.86 5.85 22.36
CA ASP A 182 0.57 6.17 21.76
C ASP A 182 -0.09 4.94 21.10
N SER A 183 -1.40 5.02 20.92
CA SER A 183 -2.20 3.89 20.44
C SER A 183 -1.72 3.36 19.09
N GLN A 184 -1.41 4.26 18.14
CA GLN A 184 -1.03 3.83 16.78
C GLN A 184 0.34 3.18 16.78
N THR A 185 1.33 3.74 17.49
CA THR A 185 2.66 3.13 17.66
C THR A 185 2.56 1.74 18.27
N ASN A 186 1.76 1.57 19.32
CA ASN A 186 1.56 0.26 19.96
C ASN A 186 0.86 -0.72 19.00
N THR A 187 -0.18 -0.29 18.29
CA THR A 187 -0.87 -1.13 17.31
C THR A 187 0.07 -1.69 16.25
N ILE A 188 0.94 -0.83 15.68
CA ILE A 188 1.90 -1.26 14.65
C ILE A 188 2.96 -2.18 15.25
N ARG A 189 3.45 -1.88 16.45
CA ARG A 189 4.42 -2.72 17.17
C ARG A 189 3.86 -4.12 17.45
N ASP A 190 2.62 -4.18 17.93
CA ASP A 190 1.93 -5.44 18.22
C ASP A 190 1.66 -6.25 16.94
N LEU A 191 1.30 -5.58 15.86
CA LEU A 191 1.11 -6.22 14.56
C LEU A 191 2.43 -6.78 14.00
N ASN A 192 3.54 -6.01 14.09
CA ASN A 192 4.86 -6.51 13.71
C ASN A 192 5.23 -7.79 14.47
N LEU A 193 4.97 -7.81 15.77
CA LEU A 193 5.20 -9.01 16.60
C LEU A 193 4.28 -10.17 16.19
N LYS A 194 2.99 -9.88 15.95
CA LYS A 194 2.02 -10.88 15.50
C LYS A 194 2.43 -11.52 14.18
N ILE A 195 2.80 -10.72 13.17
CA ILE A 195 3.24 -11.24 11.86
C ILE A 195 4.51 -12.08 12.03
N ASN A 196 5.47 -11.64 12.87
CA ASN A 196 6.70 -12.38 13.16
C ASN A 196 6.45 -13.78 13.74
N GLN A 197 5.37 -13.96 14.50
CA GLN A 197 5.00 -15.19 15.17
C GLN A 197 3.97 -16.02 14.40
N ASP A 198 3.51 -15.56 13.24
CA ASP A 198 2.43 -16.20 12.49
C ASP A 198 2.96 -17.29 11.56
N ASP A 199 2.75 -18.55 11.91
CA ASP A 199 3.17 -19.70 11.13
C ASP A 199 2.43 -19.87 9.79
N ARG A 200 1.36 -19.12 9.57
CA ARG A 200 0.56 -19.14 8.32
C ARG A 200 1.25 -18.42 7.16
N VAL A 201 2.31 -17.68 7.44
CA VAL A 201 2.93 -16.78 6.46
C VAL A 201 4.45 -16.90 6.42
N ASP A 202 5.03 -16.49 5.30
CA ASP A 202 6.41 -16.01 5.21
C ASP A 202 6.38 -14.50 5.16
N PHE A 203 7.35 -13.82 5.77
CA PHE A 203 7.35 -12.35 5.78
C PHE A 203 8.74 -11.73 5.76
N SER A 204 8.79 -10.47 5.37
CA SER A 204 9.96 -9.60 5.50
C SER A 204 9.51 -8.18 5.84
N LEU A 205 10.09 -7.58 6.87
CA LEU A 205 9.93 -6.17 7.21
C LEU A 205 11.04 -5.37 6.51
N LEU A 206 10.66 -4.57 5.52
CA LEU A 206 11.57 -3.85 4.63
C LEU A 206 11.64 -2.38 5.01
N PRO A 207 12.84 -1.76 5.08
CA PRO A 207 13.01 -0.32 5.33
C PRO A 207 12.83 0.50 4.03
N LEU A 208 11.69 0.32 3.37
CA LEU A 208 11.30 1.10 2.20
C LEU A 208 10.32 2.18 2.65
N SER A 209 10.65 3.47 2.40
CA SER A 209 9.90 4.64 2.91
C SER A 209 9.69 4.55 4.43
N ASP A 210 8.46 4.55 4.92
CA ASP A 210 8.12 4.40 6.35
C ASP A 210 7.98 2.92 6.79
N GLY A 211 8.56 2.00 6.01
CA GLY A 211 8.58 0.56 6.26
C GLY A 211 7.43 -0.21 5.68
N LEU A 212 7.73 -1.27 4.93
CA LEU A 212 6.75 -2.20 4.39
C LEU A 212 6.88 -3.57 5.04
N SER A 213 5.78 -4.14 5.54
CA SER A 213 5.69 -5.59 5.74
C SER A 213 5.27 -6.24 4.44
N PHE A 214 6.15 -7.11 3.91
CA PHE A 214 5.89 -7.95 2.75
C PHE A 214 5.61 -9.37 3.22
N VAL A 215 4.39 -9.83 3.02
CA VAL A 215 3.87 -11.06 3.58
C VAL A 215 3.36 -11.96 2.45
N ARG A 216 3.70 -13.26 2.50
CA ARG A 216 3.17 -14.29 1.62
C ARG A 216 2.43 -15.34 2.43
N LYS A 217 1.18 -15.63 2.10
CA LYS A 217 0.43 -16.74 2.71
C LYS A 217 1.00 -18.08 2.22
N LYS A 218 1.26 -19.00 3.13
CA LYS A 218 1.74 -20.37 2.82
C LYS A 218 0.70 -21.24 2.16
#